data_95970b5634d1db8625e6dc9a234444b9
#
_entry.id   95970b5634d1db8625e6dc9a234444b9
#
_cell.length_a   1.000
_cell.length_b   1.000
_cell.length_c   1.000
_cell.angle_alpha   90.00
_cell.angle_beta   90.00
_cell.angle_gamma   90.00
#
_symmetry.space_group_name_H-M   'P 1'
#
loop_
_entity.id
_entity.type
_entity.pdbx_description
1 polymer ?
#
loop_
_entity_poly.entity_id
_entity_poly.type
_entity_poly.pdbx_seq_one_letter_code
_entity_poly.pdbx_strand_id
1 'polypeptide(L)'
;MLIGTREGDNRKPAVITLGAANFGFYPMGNGLTRLQTRFLGEPDTLTGLKGKTGVAVEGEEAAALGLVTAAYEDFDWDDELRVMLEERTSFSPDAMTGMEANLRFAGPETMETKIFGRLTAWQNWIFQRPNAIGEQGALKLYGSGVSPTFNKDRV
;
A
#
# COMPACT_ATOMS: atom_id res chain seq x y z
N MET A 1 0.52 -9.58 0.22
CA MET A 1 -0.19 -10.71 0.86
C MET A 1 0.69 -11.93 0.81
N LEU A 2 0.54 -12.85 1.73
CA LEU A 2 1.23 -14.13 1.76
C LEU A 2 0.18 -15.21 2.04
N ILE A 3 0.28 -16.36 1.37
CA ILE A 3 -0.63 -17.46 1.57
C ILE A 3 -0.25 -18.19 2.86
N GLY A 4 -1.21 -18.43 3.73
CA GLY A 4 -1.04 -19.21 4.94
C GLY A 4 -1.07 -20.72 4.65
N THR A 5 -0.61 -21.51 5.58
CA THR A 5 -0.75 -22.96 5.56
C THR A 5 -1.84 -23.37 6.56
N ARG A 6 -2.68 -24.33 6.16
CA ARG A 6 -3.67 -24.91 7.07
C ARG A 6 -3.15 -26.19 7.68
N GLU A 7 -3.74 -26.61 8.79
CA GLU A 7 -3.46 -27.88 9.42
C GLU A 7 -3.72 -29.04 8.44
N GLY A 8 -2.75 -29.96 8.31
CA GLY A 8 -2.81 -31.09 7.37
C GLY A 8 -2.34 -30.79 5.93
N ASP A 9 -1.90 -29.57 5.64
CA ASP A 9 -1.30 -29.25 4.35
C ASP A 9 0.12 -29.83 4.24
N ASN A 10 0.39 -30.61 3.20
CA ASN A 10 1.70 -31.20 2.93
C ASN A 10 2.63 -30.32 2.10
N ARG A 11 2.18 -29.15 1.65
CA ARG A 11 3.00 -28.19 0.94
C ARG A 11 3.91 -27.47 1.90
N LYS A 12 5.08 -27.06 1.42
CA LYS A 12 5.94 -26.16 2.20
C LYS A 12 5.24 -24.80 2.38
N PRO A 13 5.25 -24.26 3.60
CA PRO A 13 4.65 -22.96 3.84
C PRO A 13 5.32 -21.88 2.99
N ALA A 14 4.54 -20.90 2.56
CA ALA A 14 5.07 -19.69 1.95
C ALA A 14 5.77 -18.85 3.03
N VAL A 15 7.01 -18.49 2.80
CA VAL A 15 7.82 -17.75 3.79
C VAL A 15 8.47 -16.51 3.20
N ILE A 16 8.71 -15.53 4.05
CA ILE A 16 9.58 -14.39 3.77
C ILE A 16 10.87 -14.57 4.58
N THR A 17 12.02 -14.46 3.94
CA THR A 17 13.31 -14.44 4.62
C THR A 17 14.00 -13.12 4.32
N LEU A 18 14.19 -12.29 5.34
CA LEU A 18 14.92 -11.03 5.21
C LEU A 18 16.43 -11.31 5.17
N GLY A 19 17.11 -10.64 4.26
CA GLY A 19 18.55 -10.66 4.16
C GLY A 19 19.19 -9.33 4.59
N ALA A 20 20.49 -9.28 4.76
CA ALA A 20 21.22 -8.06 5.06
C ALA A 20 20.99 -6.95 4.01
N ALA A 21 20.70 -7.33 2.77
CA ALA A 21 20.40 -6.41 1.68
C ALA A 21 19.15 -5.56 1.94
N ASN A 22 18.19 -6.05 2.73
CA ASN A 22 16.97 -5.30 3.06
C ASN A 22 17.22 -4.11 3.98
N PHE A 23 18.37 -4.05 4.65
CA PHE A 23 18.68 -3.08 5.70
C PHE A 23 19.72 -2.02 5.33
N GLY A 24 20.05 -1.84 4.08
CA GLY A 24 20.99 -0.79 3.68
C GLY A 24 21.39 -0.78 2.23
N PHE A 25 21.10 -1.84 1.49
CA PHE A 25 21.38 -1.91 0.05
C PHE A 25 20.19 -1.43 -0.78
N TYR A 26 20.49 -0.94 -1.97
CA TYR A 26 19.48 -0.49 -2.95
C TYR A 26 18.51 0.58 -2.40
N PRO A 27 19.04 1.70 -1.87
CA PRO A 27 18.17 2.78 -1.41
C PRO A 27 17.35 3.36 -2.58
N MET A 28 16.18 3.87 -2.24
CA MET A 28 15.37 4.65 -3.18
C MET A 28 15.98 6.04 -3.38
N GLY A 29 15.43 6.83 -4.32
CA GLY A 29 15.92 8.18 -4.60
C GLY A 29 15.93 9.15 -3.40
N ASN A 30 15.16 8.86 -2.35
CA ASN A 30 15.17 9.60 -1.09
C ASN A 30 16.21 9.10 -0.07
N GLY A 31 17.08 8.15 -0.43
CA GLY A 31 18.11 7.59 0.43
C GLY A 31 17.63 6.52 1.41
N LEU A 32 16.34 6.22 1.46
CA LEU A 32 15.78 5.20 2.34
C LEU A 32 15.65 3.85 1.63
N THR A 33 15.78 2.76 2.37
CA THR A 33 15.40 1.43 1.88
C THR A 33 13.88 1.31 1.84
N ARG A 34 13.36 0.31 1.11
CA ARG A 34 11.91 0.06 1.07
C ARG A 34 11.35 -0.30 2.44
N LEU A 35 12.09 -1.05 3.25
CA LEU A 35 11.68 -1.33 4.64
C LEU A 35 11.67 -0.08 5.50
N GLN A 36 12.67 0.78 5.39
CA GLN A 36 12.67 2.07 6.10
C GLN A 36 11.46 2.94 5.72
N THR A 37 11.08 2.96 4.45
CA THR A 37 9.89 3.71 4.02
C THR A 37 8.59 3.07 4.54
N ARG A 38 8.50 1.75 4.55
CA ARG A 38 7.32 1.04 5.06
C ARG A 38 7.10 1.32 6.55
N PHE A 39 8.17 1.35 7.33
CA PHE A 39 8.14 1.57 8.78
C PHE A 39 8.66 2.95 9.18
N LEU A 40 8.36 3.97 8.38
CA LEU A 40 8.93 5.32 8.54
C LEU A 40 8.67 5.94 9.92
N GLY A 41 7.51 5.67 10.52
CA GLY A 41 7.15 6.14 11.87
C GLY A 41 7.47 5.13 12.98
N GLU A 42 8.09 4.00 12.66
CA GLU A 42 8.24 2.84 13.57
C GLU A 42 9.68 2.31 13.57
N PRO A 43 10.67 3.11 14.04
CA PRO A 43 12.09 2.71 14.00
C PRO A 43 12.39 1.46 14.85
N ASP A 44 11.63 1.23 15.92
CA ASP A 44 11.80 0.05 16.79
C ASP A 44 11.38 -1.24 16.08
N THR A 45 10.32 -1.19 15.28
CA THR A 45 9.90 -2.31 14.42
C THR A 45 11.02 -2.69 13.45
N LEU A 46 11.65 -1.70 12.82
CA LEU A 46 12.76 -1.95 11.90
C LEU A 46 13.96 -2.59 12.59
N THR A 47 14.26 -2.16 13.82
CA THR A 47 15.33 -2.74 14.65
C THR A 47 15.04 -4.19 15.00
N GLY A 48 13.79 -4.49 15.39
CA GLY A 48 13.32 -5.86 15.66
C GLY A 48 13.43 -6.78 14.44
N LEU A 49 13.02 -6.28 13.26
CA LEU A 49 13.12 -7.02 12.00
C LEU A 49 14.57 -7.34 11.61
N LYS A 50 15.51 -6.45 11.92
CA LYS A 50 16.94 -6.70 11.68
C LYS A 50 17.45 -7.91 12.46
N GLY A 51 16.94 -8.13 13.67
CA GLY A 51 17.23 -9.31 14.48
C GLY A 51 16.68 -10.62 13.90
N LYS A 52 15.73 -10.56 12.97
CA LYS A 52 15.18 -11.72 12.26
C LYS A 52 15.84 -12.01 10.90
N THR A 53 16.98 -11.39 10.61
CA THR A 53 17.74 -11.64 9.37
C THR A 53 18.10 -13.11 9.23
N GLY A 54 17.77 -13.73 8.10
CA GLY A 54 18.01 -15.15 7.82
C GLY A 54 16.97 -16.10 8.42
N VAL A 55 16.01 -15.59 9.17
CA VAL A 55 14.90 -16.39 9.72
C VAL A 55 13.76 -16.45 8.71
N ALA A 56 13.22 -17.65 8.46
CA ALA A 56 12.01 -17.82 7.67
C ALA A 56 10.79 -17.40 8.50
N VAL A 57 9.99 -16.48 7.96
CA VAL A 57 8.80 -15.91 8.60
C VAL A 57 7.59 -16.35 7.79
N GLU A 58 6.66 -17.05 8.39
CA GLU A 58 5.42 -17.54 7.77
C GLU A 58 4.33 -16.45 7.73
N GLY A 59 3.21 -16.77 7.05
CA GLY A 59 2.16 -15.80 6.72
C GLY A 59 1.62 -15.01 7.89
N GLU A 60 1.19 -15.67 8.96
CA GLU A 60 0.62 -15.01 10.14
C GLU A 60 1.65 -14.14 10.86
N GLU A 61 2.85 -14.67 11.07
CA GLU A 61 3.93 -13.90 11.69
C GLU A 61 4.34 -12.72 10.80
N ALA A 62 4.39 -12.91 9.48
CA ALA A 62 4.69 -11.84 8.53
C ALA A 62 3.63 -10.72 8.57
N ALA A 63 2.35 -11.08 8.79
CA ALA A 63 1.27 -10.12 8.97
C ALA A 63 1.39 -9.39 10.32
N ALA A 64 1.64 -10.12 11.40
CA ALA A 64 1.85 -9.53 12.72
C ALA A 64 3.06 -8.58 12.77
N LEU A 65 4.12 -8.90 12.03
CA LEU A 65 5.30 -8.04 11.87
C LEU A 65 5.11 -6.89 10.86
N GLY A 66 3.95 -6.76 10.23
CA GLY A 66 3.68 -5.73 9.24
C GLY A 66 4.44 -5.92 7.91
N LEU A 67 5.07 -7.06 7.67
CA LEU A 67 5.79 -7.36 6.42
C LEU A 67 4.84 -7.57 5.25
N VAL A 68 3.65 -8.09 5.51
CA VAL A 68 2.57 -8.26 4.53
C VAL A 68 1.30 -7.60 5.04
N THR A 69 0.39 -7.28 4.13
CA THR A 69 -0.90 -6.65 4.46
C THR A 69 -1.87 -7.64 5.09
N ALA A 70 -1.82 -8.88 4.64
CA ALA A 70 -2.68 -9.95 5.14
C ALA A 70 -2.04 -11.31 4.86
N ALA A 71 -2.42 -12.30 5.67
CA ALA A 71 -2.14 -13.71 5.44
C ALA A 71 -3.48 -14.43 5.50
N TYR A 72 -3.85 -15.10 4.42
CA TYR A 72 -5.08 -15.88 4.32
C TYR A 72 -4.73 -17.34 4.11
N GLU A 73 -5.58 -18.22 4.62
CA GLU A 73 -5.47 -19.64 4.32
C GLU A 73 -5.68 -19.91 2.81
N ASP A 74 -5.13 -21.00 2.33
CA ASP A 74 -5.22 -21.41 0.93
C ASP A 74 -6.67 -21.50 0.44
N PHE A 75 -7.57 -21.95 1.31
CA PHE A 75 -8.99 -22.08 0.99
C PHE A 75 -9.67 -20.74 0.67
N ASP A 76 -9.32 -19.69 1.39
CA ASP A 76 -9.93 -18.36 1.25
C ASP A 76 -9.15 -17.46 0.28
N TRP A 77 -7.96 -17.89 -0.15
CA TRP A 77 -7.03 -17.05 -0.90
C TRP A 77 -7.61 -16.40 -2.13
N ASP A 78 -8.26 -17.19 -3.00
CA ASP A 78 -8.78 -16.68 -4.27
C ASP A 78 -9.95 -15.72 -4.06
N ASP A 79 -10.83 -16.02 -3.11
CA ASP A 79 -11.97 -15.15 -2.79
C ASP A 79 -11.51 -13.84 -2.12
N GLU A 80 -10.62 -13.90 -1.16
CA GLU A 80 -10.08 -12.71 -0.51
C GLU A 80 -9.27 -11.83 -1.46
N LEU A 81 -8.49 -12.46 -2.35
CA LEU A 81 -7.77 -11.74 -3.40
C LEU A 81 -8.74 -11.04 -4.36
N ARG A 82 -9.81 -11.74 -4.78
CA ARG A 82 -10.85 -11.16 -5.64
C ARG A 82 -11.53 -9.97 -4.97
N VAL A 83 -11.97 -10.11 -3.72
CA VAL A 83 -12.62 -9.03 -2.96
C VAL A 83 -11.69 -7.83 -2.85
N MET A 84 -10.45 -8.03 -2.50
CA MET A 84 -9.45 -6.94 -2.41
C MET A 84 -9.21 -6.23 -3.75
N LEU A 85 -9.20 -6.96 -4.86
CA LEU A 85 -9.05 -6.38 -6.20
C LEU A 85 -10.31 -5.59 -6.61
N GLU A 86 -11.49 -6.16 -6.37
CA GLU A 86 -12.77 -5.49 -6.64
C GLU A 86 -12.90 -4.18 -5.86
N GLU A 87 -12.56 -4.20 -4.58
CA GLU A 87 -12.56 -3.00 -3.74
C GLU A 87 -11.63 -1.92 -4.32
N ARG A 88 -10.40 -2.27 -4.66
CA ARG A 88 -9.42 -1.32 -5.22
C ARG A 88 -9.85 -0.78 -6.57
N THR A 89 -10.46 -1.60 -7.41
CA THR A 89 -10.97 -1.15 -8.71
C THR A 89 -12.22 -0.27 -8.60
N SER A 90 -12.88 -0.24 -7.45
CA SER A 90 -14.01 0.66 -7.19
C SER A 90 -13.59 2.11 -6.91
N PHE A 91 -12.32 2.34 -6.58
CA PHE A 91 -11.83 3.68 -6.30
C PHE A 91 -11.61 4.51 -7.56
N SER A 92 -11.63 5.83 -7.39
CA SER A 92 -11.25 6.74 -8.47
C SER A 92 -9.81 6.52 -8.91
N PRO A 93 -9.52 6.25 -10.18
CA PRO A 93 -8.15 6.10 -10.67
C PRO A 93 -7.32 7.37 -10.49
N ASP A 94 -7.93 8.54 -10.57
CA ASP A 94 -7.24 9.81 -10.32
C ASP A 94 -6.85 9.94 -8.84
N ALA A 95 -7.74 9.57 -7.92
CA ALA A 95 -7.42 9.57 -6.48
C ALA A 95 -6.31 8.55 -6.15
N MET A 96 -6.36 7.36 -6.76
CA MET A 96 -5.33 6.34 -6.59
C MET A 96 -3.96 6.81 -7.09
N THR A 97 -3.92 7.52 -8.21
CA THR A 97 -2.68 8.12 -8.75
C THR A 97 -2.08 9.12 -7.77
N GLY A 98 -2.89 10.03 -7.22
CA GLY A 98 -2.42 10.99 -6.22
C GLY A 98 -1.94 10.34 -4.93
N MET A 99 -2.67 9.34 -4.44
CA MET A 99 -2.31 8.58 -3.25
C MET A 99 -1.00 7.80 -3.45
N GLU A 100 -0.85 7.12 -4.57
CA GLU A 100 0.36 6.37 -4.91
C GLU A 100 1.59 7.28 -4.99
N ALA A 101 1.47 8.45 -5.61
CA ALA A 101 2.56 9.41 -5.67
C ALA A 101 2.97 9.93 -4.29
N ASN A 102 2.01 10.19 -3.40
CA ASN A 102 2.30 10.61 -2.04
C ASN A 102 3.00 9.50 -1.22
N LEU A 103 2.59 8.25 -1.37
CA LEU A 103 3.18 7.11 -0.68
C LEU A 103 4.56 6.74 -1.23
N ARG A 104 4.73 6.79 -2.55
CA ARG A 104 6.00 6.46 -3.23
C ARG A 104 7.14 7.37 -2.81
N PHE A 105 6.85 8.64 -2.61
CA PHE A 105 7.85 9.64 -2.25
C PHE A 105 7.79 10.04 -0.76
N ALA A 106 7.18 9.22 0.08
CA ALA A 106 7.20 9.41 1.53
C ALA A 106 8.64 9.40 2.06
N GLY A 107 8.89 10.25 3.03
CA GLY A 107 10.21 10.39 3.65
C GLY A 107 10.22 11.54 4.66
N PRO A 108 11.38 11.86 5.21
CA PRO A 108 11.54 13.02 6.07
C PRO A 108 11.24 14.30 5.28
N GLU A 109 10.24 15.04 5.71
CA GLU A 109 9.82 16.29 5.09
C GLU A 109 9.41 17.29 6.16
N THR A 110 9.54 18.58 5.84
CA THR A 110 8.95 19.64 6.67
C THR A 110 7.43 19.70 6.46
N MET A 111 6.72 20.36 7.37
CA MET A 111 5.29 20.58 7.24
C MET A 111 4.98 21.40 5.96
N GLU A 112 5.79 22.39 5.66
CA GLU A 112 5.63 23.25 4.49
C GLU A 112 5.72 22.43 3.18
N THR A 113 6.69 21.54 3.07
CA THR A 113 6.80 20.69 1.85
C THR A 113 5.65 19.69 1.76
N LYS A 114 5.16 19.16 2.88
CA LYS A 114 3.97 18.30 2.88
C LYS A 114 2.71 19.04 2.44
N ILE A 115 2.53 20.27 2.88
CA ILE A 115 1.35 21.07 2.51
C ILE A 115 1.47 21.55 1.07
N PHE A 116 2.51 22.28 0.71
CA PHE A 116 2.59 22.97 -0.57
C PHE A 116 3.09 22.08 -1.71
N GLY A 117 4.02 21.18 -1.44
CA GLY A 117 4.56 20.28 -2.46
C GLY A 117 3.70 19.03 -2.67
N ARG A 118 2.83 18.67 -1.73
CA ARG A 118 2.00 17.47 -1.83
C ARG A 118 0.51 17.77 -1.78
N LEU A 119 -0.04 18.12 -0.62
CA LEU A 119 -1.48 18.29 -0.48
C LEU A 119 -2.03 19.33 -1.45
N THR A 120 -1.47 20.53 -1.47
CA THR A 120 -1.95 21.60 -2.36
C THR A 120 -1.74 21.25 -3.83
N ALA A 121 -0.60 20.71 -4.19
CA ALA A 121 -0.30 20.33 -5.57
C ALA A 121 -1.28 19.24 -6.08
N TRP A 122 -1.49 18.19 -5.30
CA TRP A 122 -2.41 17.12 -5.66
C TRP A 122 -3.87 17.53 -5.59
N GLN A 123 -4.24 18.40 -4.66
CA GLN A 123 -5.56 18.99 -4.62
C GLN A 123 -5.85 19.82 -5.88
N ASN A 124 -4.93 20.68 -6.28
CA ASN A 124 -5.08 21.46 -7.51
C ASN A 124 -5.17 20.58 -8.75
N TRP A 125 -4.41 19.47 -8.79
CA TRP A 125 -4.47 18.51 -9.88
C TRP A 125 -5.82 17.78 -9.92
N ILE A 126 -6.32 17.26 -8.78
CA ILE A 126 -7.56 16.47 -8.73
C ILE A 126 -8.78 17.32 -9.11
N PHE A 127 -8.83 18.60 -8.74
CA PHE A 127 -9.89 19.52 -9.11
C PHE A 127 -9.97 19.86 -10.60
N GLN A 128 -9.05 19.39 -11.39
CA GLN A 128 -9.08 19.50 -12.86
C GLN A 128 -9.44 18.17 -13.53
N ARG A 129 -9.70 17.12 -12.76
CA ARG A 129 -9.92 15.78 -13.29
C ARG A 129 -11.42 15.47 -13.43
N PRO A 130 -11.86 14.94 -14.60
CA PRO A 130 -13.28 14.62 -14.82
C PRO A 130 -13.85 13.62 -13.81
N ASN A 131 -13.06 12.66 -13.34
CA ASN A 131 -13.48 11.70 -12.31
C ASN A 131 -13.76 12.36 -10.94
N ALA A 132 -13.25 13.57 -10.71
CA ALA A 132 -13.55 14.35 -9.50
C ALA A 132 -14.71 15.32 -9.72
N ILE A 133 -14.63 16.18 -10.75
CA ILE A 133 -15.52 17.32 -10.92
C ILE A 133 -16.53 17.19 -12.08
N GLY A 134 -16.39 16.18 -12.94
CA GLY A 134 -17.35 15.91 -14.01
C GLY A 134 -18.73 15.53 -13.49
N GLU A 135 -19.73 15.46 -14.36
CA GLU A 135 -21.14 15.19 -13.98
C GLU A 135 -21.33 13.87 -13.20
N GLN A 136 -20.48 12.87 -13.45
CA GLN A 136 -20.46 11.59 -12.75
C GLN A 136 -19.32 11.50 -11.72
N GLY A 137 -18.63 12.60 -11.50
CA GLY A 137 -17.44 12.66 -10.63
C GLY A 137 -17.82 12.69 -9.13
N ALA A 138 -16.88 12.23 -8.31
CA ALA A 138 -17.10 12.07 -6.87
C ALA A 138 -17.48 13.37 -6.15
N LEU A 139 -16.88 14.50 -6.52
CA LEU A 139 -17.16 15.80 -5.88
C LEU A 139 -18.53 16.36 -6.33
N LYS A 140 -18.91 16.13 -7.57
CA LYS A 140 -20.21 16.59 -8.09
C LYS A 140 -21.37 15.85 -7.43
N LEU A 141 -21.21 14.54 -7.22
CA LEU A 141 -22.24 13.69 -6.64
C LEU A 141 -22.19 13.60 -5.11
N TYR A 142 -21.22 14.27 -4.48
CA TYR A 142 -21.10 14.26 -3.02
C TYR A 142 -22.40 14.76 -2.35
N GLY A 143 -22.91 13.96 -1.40
CA GLY A 143 -24.15 14.29 -0.68
C GLY A 143 -25.45 14.00 -1.43
N SER A 144 -25.41 13.55 -2.69
CA SER A 144 -26.62 13.23 -3.47
C SER A 144 -27.18 11.83 -3.22
N GLY A 145 -26.42 10.95 -2.54
CA GLY A 145 -26.77 9.53 -2.38
C GLY A 145 -26.51 8.68 -3.62
N VAL A 146 -25.97 9.26 -4.69
CA VAL A 146 -25.63 8.56 -5.94
C VAL A 146 -24.14 8.23 -5.94
N SER A 147 -23.81 6.98 -6.27
CA SER A 147 -22.41 6.55 -6.42
C SER A 147 -21.78 7.13 -7.68
N PRO A 148 -20.55 7.66 -7.62
CA PRO A 148 -19.85 8.17 -8.80
C PRO A 148 -19.49 7.04 -9.77
N THR A 149 -19.40 7.39 -11.06
CA THR A 149 -18.88 6.49 -12.10
C THR A 149 -17.57 7.05 -12.65
N PHE A 150 -16.53 6.23 -12.63
CA PHE A 150 -15.20 6.66 -13.03
C PHE A 150 -14.81 6.13 -14.41
N ASN A 151 -14.20 7.00 -15.21
CA ASN A 151 -13.52 6.60 -16.43
C ASN A 151 -12.17 5.96 -16.03
N LYS A 152 -12.07 4.65 -16.24
CA LYS A 152 -10.88 3.84 -15.89
C LYS A 152 -9.84 3.77 -16.99
N ASP A 153 -10.17 4.18 -18.21
CA ASP A 153 -9.23 4.21 -19.35
C ASP A 153 -8.21 5.35 -19.25
N ARG A 154 -8.34 6.13 -18.21
CA ARG A 154 -7.63 7.36 -18.07
C ARG A 154 -6.84 7.41 -16.76
N VAL A 155 -5.59 7.10 -16.86
CA VAL A 155 -4.61 7.25 -15.78
C VAL A 155 -3.41 8.05 -16.27
#